data_458ccc06e0a815899ea1840b49d60d1d
#
_entry.id   458ccc06e0a815899ea1840b49d60d1d
#
_cell.length_a   1.000
_cell.length_b   1.000
_cell.length_c   1.000
_cell.angle_alpha   90.00
_cell.angle_beta   90.00
_cell.angle_gamma   90.00
#
_symmetry.space_group_name_H-M   'P 1'
#
loop_
_entity.id
_entity.type
_entity.pdbx_description
1 polymer ?
#
loop_
_entity_poly.entity_id
_entity_poly.type
_entity_poly.pdbx_seq_one_letter_code
_entity_poly.pdbx_strand_id
1 'polypeptide(L)'
;MNETQIKEVLKNSKTIAMIGVSSEKKGEDKNNLKRKPANVVMKYMQDFGYKVYPINPFAIGETINGETVIGSLDDIEEEIDILDVFRPSKEALNIAKEAIKKKVKVFWLQYGIHSDDAEKIINEANIKFVSNRCIKQDYQK
;
A
#
# COMPACT_ATOMS: atom_id res chain seq x y z
N MET A 1 -3.33 -9.61 13.53
CA MET A 1 -2.12 -10.47 13.37
C MET A 1 -1.09 -10.14 14.43
N ASN A 2 -0.40 -11.15 14.91
CA ASN A 2 0.69 -10.91 15.85
C ASN A 2 2.00 -10.64 15.11
N GLU A 3 3.04 -10.29 15.88
CA GLU A 3 4.34 -9.93 15.30
C GLU A 3 4.95 -11.04 14.44
N THR A 4 4.82 -12.29 14.89
CA THR A 4 5.36 -13.42 14.15
C THR A 4 4.68 -13.58 12.80
N GLN A 5 3.36 -13.46 12.77
CA GLN A 5 2.59 -13.57 11.53
C GLN A 5 2.93 -12.44 10.56
N ILE A 6 3.13 -11.24 11.08
CA ILE A 6 3.51 -10.08 10.26
C ILE A 6 4.89 -10.28 9.64
N LYS A 7 5.83 -10.79 10.42
CA LYS A 7 7.17 -11.09 9.89
C LYS A 7 7.12 -12.13 8.78
N GLU A 8 6.27 -13.15 8.93
CA GLU A 8 6.11 -14.16 7.89
C GLU A 8 5.51 -13.58 6.61
N VAL A 9 4.52 -12.70 6.75
CA VAL A 9 3.93 -12.00 5.60
C VAL A 9 5.02 -11.26 4.84
N LEU A 10 5.83 -10.47 5.55
CA LEU A 10 6.88 -9.68 4.92
C LEU A 10 7.93 -10.55 4.25
N LYS A 11 8.32 -11.62 4.91
CA LYS A 11 9.33 -12.54 4.40
C LYS A 11 8.86 -13.25 3.12
N ASN A 12 7.59 -13.61 3.07
CA ASN A 12 7.03 -14.40 1.97
C ASN A 12 6.46 -13.54 0.84
N SER A 13 6.52 -12.23 0.95
CA SER A 13 5.97 -11.31 -0.05
C SER A 13 7.08 -10.72 -0.90
N LYS A 14 6.74 -10.43 -2.17
CA LYS A 14 7.68 -9.83 -3.12
C LYS A 14 7.09 -8.59 -3.79
N THR A 15 5.78 -8.56 -3.97
CA THR A 15 5.09 -7.49 -4.69
C THR A 15 4.18 -6.72 -3.77
N ILE A 16 4.31 -5.40 -3.82
CA ILE A 16 3.47 -4.48 -3.04
C ILE A 16 2.80 -3.53 -4.02
N ALA A 17 1.47 -3.42 -3.93
CA ALA A 17 0.75 -2.33 -4.58
C ALA A 17 0.50 -1.28 -3.51
N MET A 18 0.88 -0.04 -3.78
CA MET A 18 0.80 1.01 -2.78
C MET A 18 -0.15 2.10 -3.24
N ILE A 19 -1.29 2.22 -2.56
CA ILE A 19 -2.29 3.23 -2.88
C ILE A 19 -2.04 4.47 -2.04
N GLY A 20 -1.98 5.63 -2.70
CA GLY A 20 -1.83 6.90 -2.00
C GLY A 20 -0.44 7.50 -2.09
N VAL A 21 0.38 7.04 -3.04
CA VAL A 21 1.65 7.73 -3.29
C VAL A 21 1.34 9.13 -3.78
N SER A 22 2.20 10.07 -3.43
CA SER A 22 1.99 11.47 -3.76
C SER A 22 2.75 11.86 -5.00
N SER A 23 2.14 12.72 -5.83
CA SER A 23 2.82 13.32 -6.96
C SER A 23 4.05 14.08 -6.46
N GLU A 24 5.11 14.04 -7.25
CA GLU A 24 6.34 14.80 -6.97
C GLU A 24 6.55 15.92 -7.97
N LYS A 25 5.49 16.30 -8.66
CA LYS A 25 5.60 17.37 -9.65
C LYS A 25 5.99 18.68 -9.02
N LYS A 26 6.74 19.45 -9.82
CA LYS A 26 7.15 20.78 -9.46
C LYS A 26 5.92 21.65 -9.19
N GLY A 27 6.01 22.47 -8.18
CA GLY A 27 4.92 23.35 -7.81
C GLY A 27 4.05 22.78 -6.71
N GLU A 28 4.08 21.50 -6.51
CA GLU A 28 3.41 20.92 -5.40
C GLU A 28 4.21 21.18 -4.16
N ASP A 29 3.69 22.05 -3.37
CA ASP A 29 4.20 22.24 -2.03
C ASP A 29 5.71 22.42 -1.96
N LYS A 30 6.22 23.39 -2.73
CA LYS A 30 7.64 23.70 -2.72
C LYS A 30 8.18 24.05 -1.35
N ASN A 31 7.34 24.65 -0.55
CA ASN A 31 7.69 25.03 0.81
C ASN A 31 7.28 23.94 1.77
N ASN A 32 6.91 22.83 1.26
CA ASN A 32 6.40 21.75 2.04
C ASN A 32 7.52 21.05 2.78
N LEU A 33 7.48 21.17 4.05
CA LEU A 33 8.33 20.41 4.91
C LEU A 33 7.66 19.09 5.28
N LYS A 34 6.42 18.89 4.80
CA LYS A 34 5.72 17.66 5.07
C LYS A 34 6.35 16.55 4.27
N ARG A 35 6.46 15.45 4.91
CA ARG A 35 6.91 14.24 4.25
C ARG A 35 5.81 13.74 3.35
N LYS A 36 6.21 12.94 2.38
CA LYS A 36 5.31 12.15 1.59
C LYS A 36 5.43 10.73 2.09
N PRO A 37 4.67 10.34 3.12
CA PRO A 37 4.90 9.07 3.81
C PRO A 37 4.91 7.85 2.90
N ALA A 38 3.97 7.79 1.97
CA ALA A 38 3.91 6.66 1.04
C ALA A 38 5.16 6.59 0.19
N ASN A 39 5.64 7.74 -0.31
CA ASN A 39 6.81 7.77 -1.18
C ASN A 39 8.07 7.34 -0.42
N VAL A 40 8.19 7.75 0.84
CA VAL A 40 9.31 7.36 1.70
C VAL A 40 9.29 5.86 1.98
N VAL A 41 8.13 5.34 2.33
CA VAL A 41 7.97 3.90 2.60
C VAL A 41 8.22 3.09 1.35
N MET A 42 7.72 3.56 0.20
CA MET A 42 7.97 2.93 -1.08
C MET A 42 9.46 2.75 -1.34
N LYS A 43 10.22 3.84 -1.20
CA LYS A 43 11.66 3.80 -1.44
C LYS A 43 12.36 2.81 -0.51
N TYR A 44 11.97 2.83 0.76
CA TYR A 44 12.54 1.91 1.73
C TYR A 44 12.29 0.45 1.34
N MET A 45 11.05 0.12 1.00
CA MET A 45 10.72 -1.26 0.66
C MET A 45 11.42 -1.68 -0.63
N GLN A 46 11.53 -0.78 -1.61
CA GLN A 46 12.29 -1.07 -2.84
C GLN A 46 13.76 -1.38 -2.53
N ASP A 47 14.36 -0.62 -1.61
CA ASP A 47 15.76 -0.83 -1.24
C ASP A 47 15.99 -2.20 -0.63
N PHE A 48 14.96 -2.81 -0.07
CA PHE A 48 15.03 -4.15 0.49
C PHE A 48 14.47 -5.22 -0.43
N GLY A 49 14.31 -4.89 -1.71
CA GLY A 49 14.07 -5.90 -2.73
C GLY A 49 12.63 -6.10 -3.16
N TYR A 50 11.69 -5.32 -2.63
CA TYR A 50 10.30 -5.44 -3.04
C TYR A 50 10.04 -4.73 -4.35
N LYS A 51 9.19 -5.31 -5.19
CA LYS A 51 8.65 -4.62 -6.35
C LYS A 51 7.43 -3.84 -5.85
N VAL A 52 7.45 -2.53 -6.02
CA VAL A 52 6.36 -1.68 -5.55
C VAL A 52 5.69 -0.99 -6.73
N TYR A 53 4.37 -1.17 -6.84
CA TYR A 53 3.55 -0.50 -7.85
C TYR A 53 2.88 0.71 -7.23
N PRO A 54 3.28 1.94 -7.61
CA PRO A 54 2.64 3.14 -7.05
C PRO A 54 1.33 3.44 -7.74
N ILE A 55 0.27 3.62 -6.95
CA ILE A 55 -1.08 3.88 -7.46
C ILE A 55 -1.55 5.25 -7.03
N ASN A 56 -1.90 6.09 -8.01
CA ASN A 56 -2.54 7.38 -7.78
C ASN A 56 -3.22 7.82 -9.07
N PRO A 57 -4.56 7.81 -9.11
CA PRO A 57 -5.29 8.17 -10.34
C PRO A 57 -5.09 9.62 -10.79
N PHE A 58 -4.56 10.47 -9.93
CA PHE A 58 -4.31 11.87 -10.25
C PHE A 58 -2.85 12.14 -10.66
N ALA A 59 -2.02 11.10 -10.71
CA ALA A 59 -0.61 11.25 -11.05
C ALA A 59 -0.15 10.20 -12.06
N ILE A 60 -1.09 9.65 -12.83
CA ILE A 60 -0.81 8.60 -13.80
C ILE A 60 0.29 9.05 -14.76
N GLY A 61 1.28 8.18 -14.97
CA GLY A 61 2.36 8.43 -15.91
C GLY A 61 3.58 9.11 -15.29
N GLU A 62 3.46 9.65 -14.08
CA GLU A 62 4.65 10.16 -13.41
C GLU A 62 5.58 9.01 -13.05
N THR A 63 6.86 9.32 -12.92
CA THR A 63 7.84 8.35 -12.45
C THR A 63 8.18 8.71 -11.00
N ILE A 64 7.95 7.77 -10.09
CA ILE A 64 8.29 7.94 -8.68
C ILE A 64 9.19 6.80 -8.29
N ASN A 65 10.37 7.13 -7.80
CA ASN A 65 11.37 6.13 -7.38
C ASN A 65 11.59 5.05 -8.45
N GLY A 66 11.62 5.49 -9.72
CA GLY A 66 11.90 4.59 -10.84
C GLY A 66 10.71 3.80 -11.36
N GLU A 67 9.54 3.94 -10.75
CA GLU A 67 8.34 3.23 -11.19
C GLU A 67 7.31 4.19 -11.76
N THR A 68 6.62 3.74 -12.79
CA THR A 68 5.55 4.54 -13.40
C THR A 68 4.27 4.43 -12.54
N VAL A 69 3.71 5.57 -12.21
CA VAL A 69 2.47 5.62 -11.45
C VAL A 69 1.31 5.15 -12.31
N ILE A 70 0.49 4.26 -11.77
CA ILE A 70 -0.68 3.73 -12.45
C ILE A 70 -1.96 4.18 -11.73
N GLY A 71 -3.10 4.01 -12.39
CA GLY A 71 -4.36 4.54 -11.90
C GLY A 71 -5.13 3.61 -10.99
N SER A 72 -4.99 2.32 -11.14
CA SER A 72 -5.76 1.36 -10.35
C SER A 72 -5.06 0.01 -10.25
N LEU A 73 -5.58 -0.82 -9.33
CA LEU A 73 -5.12 -2.20 -9.18
C LEU A 73 -5.28 -3.02 -10.46
N ASP A 74 -6.29 -2.72 -11.25
CA ASP A 74 -6.56 -3.46 -12.47
C ASP A 74 -5.45 -3.33 -13.50
N ASP A 75 -4.61 -2.31 -13.39
CA ASP A 75 -3.49 -2.09 -14.30
C ASP A 75 -2.31 -3.02 -14.00
N ILE A 76 -2.34 -3.75 -12.91
CA ILE A 76 -1.27 -4.68 -12.53
C ILE A 76 -1.65 -6.07 -13.00
N GLU A 77 -0.78 -6.70 -13.81
CA GLU A 77 -1.07 -8.01 -14.35
C GLU A 77 -0.63 -9.15 -13.42
N GLU A 78 0.45 -8.93 -12.67
CA GLU A 78 0.94 -9.99 -11.80
C GLU A 78 0.20 -10.04 -10.47
N GLU A 79 0.40 -11.13 -9.73
CA GLU A 79 -0.18 -11.27 -8.39
C GLU A 79 0.38 -10.22 -7.45
N ILE A 80 -0.49 -9.72 -6.59
CA ILE A 80 -0.12 -8.73 -5.59
C ILE A 80 -0.07 -9.42 -4.23
N ASP A 81 1.10 -9.45 -3.62
CA ASP A 81 1.25 -10.06 -2.30
C ASP A 81 0.68 -9.16 -1.21
N ILE A 82 0.98 -7.87 -1.26
CA ILE A 82 0.50 -6.92 -0.25
C ILE A 82 -0.09 -5.71 -0.95
N LEU A 83 -1.31 -5.34 -0.57
CA LEU A 83 -1.88 -4.04 -0.92
C LEU A 83 -1.72 -3.13 0.29
N ASP A 84 -0.85 -2.13 0.17
CA ASP A 84 -0.52 -1.21 1.24
C ASP A 84 -1.25 0.10 1.02
N VAL A 85 -2.10 0.49 1.98
CA VAL A 85 -3.05 1.58 1.82
C VAL A 85 -2.66 2.81 2.63
N PHE A 86 -2.42 3.92 1.92
CA PHE A 86 -2.14 5.23 2.50
C PHE A 86 -3.28 6.19 2.18
N ARG A 87 -4.51 5.77 2.44
CA ARG A 87 -5.68 6.61 2.22
C ARG A 87 -6.50 6.71 3.49
N PRO A 88 -7.29 7.79 3.67
CA PRO A 88 -8.11 7.93 4.89
C PRO A 88 -8.99 6.72 5.15
N SER A 89 -9.25 6.46 6.43
CA SER A 89 -10.03 5.30 6.85
C SER A 89 -11.38 5.20 6.16
N LYS A 90 -12.00 6.33 5.84
CA LYS A 90 -13.32 6.34 5.18
C LYS A 90 -13.28 5.74 3.76
N GLU A 91 -12.09 5.64 3.15
CA GLU A 91 -11.95 5.05 1.82
C GLU A 91 -11.62 3.56 1.87
N ALA A 92 -11.31 3.05 3.06
CA ALA A 92 -10.82 1.69 3.19
C ALA A 92 -11.81 0.62 2.73
N LEU A 93 -13.09 0.82 2.97
CA LEU A 93 -14.09 -0.16 2.56
C LEU A 93 -14.13 -0.33 1.04
N ASN A 94 -14.14 0.77 0.30
CA ASN A 94 -14.15 0.70 -1.16
C ASN A 94 -12.86 0.08 -1.69
N ILE A 95 -11.73 0.42 -1.09
CA ILE A 95 -10.44 -0.17 -1.48
C ILE A 95 -10.42 -1.66 -1.17
N ALA A 96 -11.02 -2.07 -0.06
CA ALA A 96 -11.13 -3.49 0.29
C ALA A 96 -11.93 -4.27 -0.76
N LYS A 97 -12.99 -3.68 -1.29
CA LYS A 97 -13.77 -4.33 -2.34
C LYS A 97 -12.92 -4.55 -3.60
N GLU A 98 -12.10 -3.58 -3.96
CA GLU A 98 -11.19 -3.71 -5.10
C GLU A 98 -10.12 -4.76 -4.82
N ALA A 99 -9.62 -4.81 -3.60
CA ALA A 99 -8.63 -5.80 -3.19
C ALA A 99 -9.15 -7.23 -3.33
N ILE A 100 -10.40 -7.44 -2.91
CA ILE A 100 -11.05 -8.75 -3.02
C ILE A 100 -11.19 -9.15 -4.49
N LYS A 101 -11.61 -8.23 -5.32
CA LYS A 101 -11.77 -8.46 -6.75
C LYS A 101 -10.43 -8.82 -7.39
N LYS A 102 -9.37 -8.14 -6.97
CA LYS A 102 -8.01 -8.39 -7.48
C LYS A 102 -7.35 -9.62 -6.86
N LYS A 103 -7.91 -10.10 -5.76
CA LYS A 103 -7.38 -11.27 -5.03
C LYS A 103 -5.98 -11.06 -4.48
N VAL A 104 -5.76 -9.90 -3.87
CA VAL A 104 -4.49 -9.66 -3.17
C VAL A 104 -4.38 -10.65 -2.01
N LYS A 105 -3.16 -10.96 -1.61
CA LYS A 105 -2.95 -11.93 -0.53
C LYS A 105 -3.05 -11.31 0.84
N VAL A 106 -2.64 -10.05 0.97
CA VAL A 106 -2.66 -9.31 2.24
C VAL A 106 -3.17 -7.90 1.99
N PHE A 107 -4.11 -7.47 2.83
CA PHE A 107 -4.65 -6.11 2.81
C PHE A 107 -4.08 -5.38 4.02
N TRP A 108 -3.32 -4.32 3.78
CA TRP A 108 -2.56 -3.63 4.81
C TRP A 108 -2.98 -2.16 4.89
N LEU A 109 -3.54 -1.76 6.04
CA LEU A 109 -3.85 -0.36 6.30
C LEU A 109 -2.72 0.23 7.15
N GLN A 110 -2.10 1.28 6.64
CA GLN A 110 -0.97 1.93 7.27
C GLN A 110 -1.31 2.50 8.64
N TYR A 111 -0.28 2.89 9.37
CA TYR A 111 -0.43 3.47 10.70
C TYR A 111 -1.43 4.62 10.67
N GLY A 112 -2.37 4.62 11.61
CA GLY A 112 -3.41 5.63 11.70
C GLY A 112 -4.66 5.31 10.90
N ILE A 113 -4.67 4.23 10.11
CA ILE A 113 -5.81 3.88 9.27
C ILE A 113 -6.46 2.61 9.80
N HIS A 114 -7.78 2.67 9.98
CA HIS A 114 -8.54 1.54 10.51
C HIS A 114 -9.96 1.57 9.97
N SER A 115 -10.53 0.39 9.71
CA SER A 115 -11.90 0.26 9.23
C SER A 115 -12.44 -1.12 9.59
N ASP A 116 -13.43 -1.15 10.48
CA ASP A 116 -14.07 -2.41 10.88
C ASP A 116 -14.81 -3.04 9.71
N ASP A 117 -15.44 -2.22 8.87
CA ASP A 117 -16.17 -2.72 7.71
C ASP A 117 -15.22 -3.36 6.70
N ALA A 118 -14.06 -2.73 6.46
CA ALA A 118 -13.05 -3.31 5.58
C ALA A 118 -12.53 -4.63 6.15
N GLU A 119 -12.24 -4.66 7.45
CA GLU A 119 -11.76 -5.87 8.10
C GLU A 119 -12.73 -7.02 7.92
N LYS A 120 -14.01 -6.75 8.10
CA LYS A 120 -15.04 -7.77 7.99
C LYS A 120 -15.04 -8.42 6.60
N ILE A 121 -15.10 -7.62 5.54
CA ILE A 121 -15.19 -8.19 4.19
C ILE A 121 -13.88 -8.84 3.75
N ILE A 122 -12.75 -8.30 4.19
CA ILE A 122 -11.45 -8.90 3.89
C ILE A 122 -11.32 -10.26 4.55
N ASN A 123 -11.72 -10.38 5.81
CA ASN A 123 -11.70 -11.65 6.52
C ASN A 123 -12.64 -12.67 5.88
N GLU A 124 -13.81 -12.23 5.46
CA GLU A 124 -14.79 -13.10 4.78
C GLU A 124 -14.25 -13.62 3.44
N ALA A 125 -13.38 -12.87 2.82
CA ALA A 125 -12.75 -13.27 1.55
C ALA A 125 -11.49 -14.10 1.75
N ASN A 126 -11.14 -14.44 2.99
CA ASN A 126 -9.94 -15.21 3.34
C ASN A 126 -8.64 -14.52 2.93
N ILE A 127 -8.64 -13.19 2.96
CA ILE A 127 -7.45 -12.39 2.73
C ILE A 127 -6.92 -11.96 4.10
N LYS A 128 -5.61 -11.98 4.28
CA LYS A 128 -4.99 -11.56 5.53
C LYS A 128 -5.17 -10.05 5.72
N PHE A 129 -5.46 -9.64 6.94
CA PHE A 129 -5.75 -8.25 7.26
C PHE A 129 -4.77 -7.72 8.29
N VAL A 130 -4.13 -6.59 7.98
CA VAL A 130 -3.26 -5.85 8.90
C VAL A 130 -3.76 -4.41 8.90
N SER A 131 -3.87 -3.79 10.07
CA SER A 131 -4.30 -2.39 10.14
C SER A 131 -3.53 -1.61 11.18
N ASN A 132 -3.48 -0.30 10.97
CA ASN A 132 -2.87 0.64 11.91
C ASN A 132 -1.41 0.28 12.19
N ARG A 133 -0.67 -0.09 11.15
CA ARG A 133 0.75 -0.45 11.28
C ARG A 133 1.54 0.10 10.11
N CYS A 134 2.75 0.60 10.37
CA CYS A 134 3.65 1.05 9.32
C CYS A 134 4.48 -0.14 8.82
N ILE A 135 4.33 -0.48 7.54
CA ILE A 135 5.02 -1.62 6.95
C ILE A 135 6.54 -1.47 7.04
N LYS A 136 7.06 -0.27 6.88
CA LYS A 136 8.49 0.01 7.00
C LYS A 136 8.98 -0.33 8.40
N GLN A 137 8.25 0.12 9.42
CA GLN A 137 8.64 -0.12 10.81
C GLN A 137 8.55 -1.61 11.16
N ASP A 138 7.55 -2.29 10.65
CA ASP A 138 7.41 -3.72 10.88
C ASP A 138 8.52 -4.51 10.19
N TYR A 139 8.96 -4.07 9.02
CA TYR A 139 10.08 -4.70 8.34
C TYR A 139 11.38 -4.54 9.13
N GLN A 140 11.55 -3.42 9.82
CA GLN A 140 12.77 -3.13 10.59
C GLN A 140 12.91 -3.96 11.85
N LYS A 141 11.83 -4.54 12.33
CA LYS A 141 11.86 -5.29 13.59
C LYS A 141 12.61 -6.62 13.53
#